data_3db662afc4b5d21cbebc16ed54baf5a9
#
_entry.id   3db662afc4b5d21cbebc16ed54baf5a9
#
_cell.length_a   1.000
_cell.length_b   1.000
_cell.length_c   1.000
_cell.angle_alpha   90.00
_cell.angle_beta   90.00
_cell.angle_gamma   90.00
#
_symmetry.space_group_name_H-M   'P 1'
#
loop_
_entity.id
_entity.type
_entity.pdbx_description
1 polymer ?
#
loop_
_entity_poly.entity_id
_entity_poly.type
_entity_poly.pdbx_seq_one_letter_code
_entity_poly.pdbx_strand_id
1 'polypeptide(L)'
;MSRNKGKFTWQGLLQLLTHIETDDPSIRRKGELLALFIGLCWGLLNYSVVNTAVVLILHPTYEYTIYLIEDLLVFIPLHIFWKMNQKGKVFLTANLAISFSILAGVFLSDAKYIEYLMVIFALPIGMSSFIIRPSSSFWYAGLTATGYTISSLISGYTWEYNLTAVMALFALAFMTWATANQLERTLKRNQTLVDTLKKSNSEIQAAYATTLEGWSRALEVRDRETQGHSKRVTELTIRIARRMGFSEDMLVHIYRGALLHDIGKLGIPDDILHKKGPLTEQEMRIMRLHPQIALDLLSPIDYLKPALNIPRYHHEKWDGTGYPHGLSGETIPLEARIYAIVDVFDALTHDRPYRAAMPTHEALEYIKSEAGKQFDPEVVRVFLSEINNREN
;
A
#
# COMPACT_ATOMS: atom_id res chain seq x y z
N MET A 1 13.16 -5.97 36.91
CA MET A 1 11.75 -6.29 36.59
C MET A 1 10.92 -5.02 36.72
N SER A 2 10.81 -4.22 35.68
CA SER A 2 10.00 -3.00 35.64
C SER A 2 8.64 -3.37 35.03
N ARG A 3 7.59 -3.37 35.83
CA ARG A 3 6.19 -3.50 35.40
C ARG A 3 5.81 -2.23 34.65
N ASN A 4 5.79 -2.30 33.32
CA ASN A 4 5.22 -1.29 32.47
C ASN A 4 3.69 -1.31 32.69
N LYS A 5 3.18 -0.40 33.55
CA LYS A 5 1.74 -0.13 33.69
C LYS A 5 1.32 0.57 32.40
N GLY A 6 0.77 -0.19 31.44
CA GLY A 6 0.21 0.34 30.22
C GLY A 6 -0.83 1.42 30.58
N LYS A 7 -0.59 2.66 30.14
CA LYS A 7 -1.59 3.73 30.26
C LYS A 7 -2.84 3.29 29.50
N PHE A 8 -3.97 3.21 30.20
CA PHE A 8 -5.28 3.02 29.59
C PHE A 8 -5.51 4.16 28.61
N THR A 9 -5.53 3.84 27.30
CA THR A 9 -5.81 4.81 26.24
C THR A 9 -7.15 4.48 25.60
N TRP A 10 -7.94 5.52 25.27
CA TRP A 10 -9.20 5.37 24.56
C TRP A 10 -9.03 4.59 23.23
N GLN A 11 -7.90 4.77 22.54
CA GLN A 11 -7.57 4.01 21.34
C GLN A 11 -7.39 2.52 21.60
N GLY A 12 -6.74 2.14 22.71
CA GLY A 12 -6.59 0.73 23.10
C GLY A 12 -7.93 0.08 23.45
N LEU A 13 -8.81 0.80 24.14
CA LEU A 13 -10.17 0.33 24.43
C LEU A 13 -10.98 0.16 23.14
N LEU A 14 -10.94 1.12 22.24
CA LEU A 14 -11.65 1.07 20.96
C LEU A 14 -11.18 -0.13 20.13
N GLN A 15 -9.86 -0.35 20.03
CA GLN A 15 -9.29 -1.51 19.33
C GLN A 15 -9.74 -2.84 19.96
N LEU A 16 -9.85 -2.91 21.27
CA LEU A 16 -10.29 -4.13 21.96
C LEU A 16 -11.78 -4.41 21.76
N LEU A 17 -12.59 -3.36 21.66
CA LEU A 17 -14.03 -3.45 21.41
C LEU A 17 -14.35 -3.81 19.95
N THR A 18 -13.52 -3.33 19.00
CA THR A 18 -13.76 -3.49 17.56
C THR A 18 -12.92 -4.59 16.91
N HIS A 19 -12.17 -5.37 17.67
CA HIS A 19 -11.37 -6.47 17.14
C HIS A 19 -12.26 -7.57 16.54
N ILE A 20 -12.07 -7.87 15.25
CA ILE A 20 -12.82 -8.89 14.50
C ILE A 20 -11.85 -9.89 13.87
N GLU A 21 -12.04 -11.17 14.16
CA GLU A 21 -11.24 -12.28 13.62
C GLU A 21 -11.68 -12.59 12.18
N THR A 22 -11.13 -11.87 11.21
CA THR A 22 -11.38 -12.11 9.78
C THR A 22 -10.24 -11.55 8.93
N ASP A 23 -9.92 -12.25 7.83
CA ASP A 23 -8.94 -11.81 6.83
C ASP A 23 -9.59 -10.90 5.76
N ASP A 24 -10.91 -10.91 5.62
CA ASP A 24 -11.65 -10.07 4.67
C ASP A 24 -11.80 -8.64 5.21
N PRO A 25 -11.17 -7.63 4.57
CA PRO A 25 -11.25 -6.24 5.02
C PRO A 25 -12.69 -5.67 4.99
N SER A 26 -13.55 -6.18 4.08
CA SER A 26 -14.93 -5.70 3.96
C SER A 26 -15.80 -6.22 5.11
N ILE A 27 -15.62 -7.49 5.49
CA ILE A 27 -16.28 -8.10 6.64
C ILE A 27 -15.77 -7.47 7.94
N ARG A 28 -14.46 -7.22 8.05
CA ARG A 28 -13.87 -6.55 9.21
C ARG A 28 -14.50 -5.18 9.45
N ARG A 29 -14.58 -4.33 8.43
CA ARG A 29 -15.22 -3.00 8.54
C ARG A 29 -16.68 -3.08 8.96
N LYS A 30 -17.45 -4.01 8.42
CA LYS A 30 -18.85 -4.24 8.82
C LYS A 30 -18.95 -4.72 10.27
N GLY A 31 -18.04 -5.58 10.70
CA GLY A 31 -17.95 -6.04 12.07
C GLY A 31 -17.58 -4.93 13.06
N GLU A 32 -16.70 -4.01 12.69
CA GLU A 32 -16.37 -2.82 13.49
C GLU A 32 -17.59 -1.90 13.65
N LEU A 33 -18.35 -1.64 12.59
CA LEU A 33 -19.59 -0.88 12.67
C LEU A 33 -20.64 -1.55 13.57
N LEU A 34 -20.78 -2.88 13.47
CA LEU A 34 -21.68 -3.66 14.34
C LEU A 34 -21.22 -3.63 15.80
N ALA A 35 -19.91 -3.70 16.06
CA ALA A 35 -19.36 -3.58 17.42
C ALA A 35 -19.67 -2.21 18.04
N LEU A 36 -19.57 -1.13 17.28
CA LEU A 36 -19.98 0.22 17.71
C LEU A 36 -21.49 0.29 18.02
N PHE A 37 -22.31 -0.34 17.19
CA PHE A 37 -23.76 -0.40 17.42
C PHE A 37 -24.08 -1.16 18.74
N ILE A 38 -23.50 -2.35 18.93
CA ILE A 38 -23.69 -3.13 20.17
C ILE A 38 -23.17 -2.34 21.38
N GLY A 39 -22.03 -1.65 21.24
CA GLY A 39 -21.46 -0.79 22.29
C GLY A 39 -22.38 0.38 22.66
N LEU A 40 -23.04 0.99 21.68
CA LEU A 40 -24.04 2.04 21.91
C LEU A 40 -25.27 1.48 22.67
N CYS A 41 -25.77 0.30 22.26
CA CYS A 41 -26.84 -0.39 22.98
C CYS A 41 -26.47 -0.68 24.44
N TRP A 42 -25.22 -1.09 24.70
CA TRP A 42 -24.69 -1.28 26.06
C TRP A 42 -24.67 0.02 26.85
N GLY A 43 -24.23 1.12 26.22
CA GLY A 43 -24.21 2.45 26.86
C GLY A 43 -25.60 2.91 27.29
N LEU A 44 -26.58 2.78 26.40
CA LEU A 44 -27.98 3.13 26.68
C LEU A 44 -28.57 2.24 27.76
N LEU A 45 -28.30 0.94 27.71
CA LEU A 45 -28.79 0.00 28.74
C LEU A 45 -28.16 0.27 30.13
N ASN A 46 -26.87 0.56 30.20
CA ASN A 46 -26.23 0.97 31.47
C ASN A 46 -26.87 2.23 32.03
N TYR A 47 -27.21 3.22 31.18
CA TYR A 47 -27.92 4.41 31.64
C TYR A 47 -29.29 4.05 32.18
N SER A 48 -30.05 3.16 31.51
CA SER A 48 -31.35 2.68 31.97
C SER A 48 -31.25 2.00 33.35
N VAL A 49 -30.33 1.02 33.48
CA VAL A 49 -30.08 0.29 34.74
C VAL A 49 -29.77 1.25 35.91
N VAL A 50 -28.88 2.22 35.68
CA VAL A 50 -28.51 3.18 36.73
C VAL A 50 -29.71 4.06 37.09
N ASN A 51 -30.45 4.55 36.12
CA ASN A 51 -31.63 5.38 36.35
C ASN A 51 -32.71 4.61 37.13
N THR A 52 -33.04 3.39 36.67
CA THR A 52 -34.04 2.52 37.33
C THR A 52 -33.62 2.16 38.76
N ALA A 53 -32.33 1.87 38.97
CA ALA A 53 -31.81 1.58 40.32
C ALA A 53 -31.92 2.80 41.27
N VAL A 54 -31.60 4.00 40.76
CA VAL A 54 -31.74 5.24 41.53
C VAL A 54 -33.20 5.49 41.89
N VAL A 55 -34.13 5.34 40.94
CA VAL A 55 -35.56 5.50 41.20
C VAL A 55 -36.07 4.45 42.18
N LEU A 56 -35.63 3.19 42.07
CA LEU A 56 -35.99 2.12 43.01
C LEU A 56 -35.52 2.41 44.47
N ILE A 57 -34.33 3.02 44.60
CA ILE A 57 -33.81 3.43 45.94
C ILE A 57 -34.68 4.55 46.52
N LEU A 58 -35.09 5.52 45.72
CA LEU A 58 -35.90 6.67 46.15
C LEU A 58 -37.37 6.34 46.34
N HIS A 59 -37.89 5.46 45.51
CA HIS A 59 -39.31 5.04 45.48
C HIS A 59 -39.39 3.52 45.29
N PRO A 60 -39.22 2.71 46.37
CA PRO A 60 -39.21 1.26 46.29
C PRO A 60 -40.60 0.72 45.93
N THR A 61 -40.78 0.29 44.69
CA THR A 61 -42.00 -0.35 44.20
C THR A 61 -41.69 -1.67 43.51
N TYR A 62 -42.66 -2.58 43.48
CA TYR A 62 -42.53 -3.83 42.73
C TYR A 62 -42.30 -3.62 41.22
N GLU A 63 -42.89 -2.61 40.64
CA GLU A 63 -42.76 -2.26 39.22
C GLU A 63 -41.32 -1.91 38.84
N TYR A 64 -40.64 -1.04 39.59
CA TYR A 64 -39.23 -0.69 39.34
C TYR A 64 -38.28 -1.86 39.56
N THR A 65 -38.64 -2.81 40.42
CA THR A 65 -37.86 -4.05 40.61
C THR A 65 -37.95 -4.92 39.32
N ILE A 66 -39.13 -5.02 38.71
CA ILE A 66 -39.31 -5.75 37.45
C ILE A 66 -38.50 -5.08 36.34
N TYR A 67 -38.63 -3.75 36.17
CA TYR A 67 -37.87 -3.01 35.16
C TYR A 67 -36.36 -3.18 35.28
N LEU A 68 -35.85 -3.18 36.52
CA LEU A 68 -34.42 -3.42 36.76
C LEU A 68 -34.00 -4.84 36.34
N ILE A 69 -34.84 -5.84 36.61
CA ILE A 69 -34.56 -7.23 36.19
C ILE A 69 -34.60 -7.35 34.66
N GLU A 70 -35.58 -6.74 34.00
CA GLU A 70 -35.71 -6.71 32.55
C GLU A 70 -34.49 -6.06 31.90
N ASP A 71 -34.07 -4.89 32.35
CA ASP A 71 -32.86 -4.22 31.88
C ASP A 71 -31.63 -5.10 32.04
N LEU A 72 -31.45 -5.77 33.19
CA LEU A 72 -30.31 -6.67 33.42
C LEU A 72 -30.32 -7.90 32.53
N LEU A 73 -31.49 -8.45 32.21
CA LEU A 73 -31.60 -9.61 31.33
C LEU A 73 -31.17 -9.30 29.89
N VAL A 74 -31.32 -8.06 29.43
CA VAL A 74 -30.91 -7.63 28.09
C VAL A 74 -29.36 -7.67 27.88
N PHE A 75 -28.59 -7.58 28.96
CA PHE A 75 -27.11 -7.68 28.84
C PHE A 75 -26.63 -9.04 28.31
N ILE A 76 -27.36 -10.12 28.62
CA ILE A 76 -26.96 -11.47 28.20
C ILE A 76 -26.89 -11.63 26.69
N PRO A 77 -27.96 -11.35 25.92
CA PRO A 77 -27.90 -11.43 24.46
C PRO A 77 -26.91 -10.44 23.84
N LEU A 78 -26.82 -9.21 24.36
CA LEU A 78 -25.84 -8.24 23.87
C LEU A 78 -24.40 -8.74 24.01
N HIS A 79 -24.05 -9.38 25.12
CA HIS A 79 -22.74 -9.98 25.33
C HIS A 79 -22.49 -11.16 24.37
N ILE A 80 -23.50 -12.00 24.14
CA ILE A 80 -23.41 -13.11 23.16
C ILE A 80 -23.16 -12.55 21.75
N PHE A 81 -23.91 -11.52 21.34
CA PHE A 81 -23.75 -10.88 20.04
C PHE A 81 -22.37 -10.26 19.87
N TRP A 82 -21.86 -9.59 20.89
CA TRP A 82 -20.52 -9.05 20.86
C TRP A 82 -19.46 -10.13 20.63
N LYS A 83 -19.51 -11.24 21.38
CA LYS A 83 -18.58 -12.38 21.20
C LYS A 83 -18.72 -13.03 19.83
N MET A 84 -19.92 -13.19 19.33
CA MET A 84 -20.17 -13.75 17.97
C MET A 84 -19.57 -12.84 16.89
N ASN A 85 -19.70 -11.53 17.03
CA ASN A 85 -19.13 -10.56 16.11
C ASN A 85 -17.60 -10.62 16.12
N GLN A 86 -16.96 -10.70 17.28
CA GLN A 86 -15.51 -10.85 17.39
C GLN A 86 -14.99 -12.10 16.64
N LYS A 87 -15.73 -13.19 16.65
CA LYS A 87 -15.43 -14.44 15.94
C LYS A 87 -15.71 -14.37 14.41
N GLY A 88 -15.88 -13.19 13.87
CA GLY A 88 -16.12 -13.00 12.43
C GLY A 88 -17.51 -13.38 11.92
N LYS A 89 -18.45 -13.80 12.79
CA LYS A 89 -19.84 -14.15 12.40
C LYS A 89 -20.72 -12.92 12.17
N VAL A 90 -20.17 -11.89 11.48
CA VAL A 90 -20.73 -10.54 11.39
C VAL A 90 -22.15 -10.51 10.87
N PHE A 91 -22.46 -11.19 9.77
CA PHE A 91 -23.82 -11.17 9.16
C PHE A 91 -24.89 -11.81 10.03
N LEU A 92 -24.56 -12.98 10.64
CA LEU A 92 -25.49 -13.65 11.55
C LEU A 92 -25.72 -12.79 12.78
N THR A 93 -24.66 -12.25 13.35
CA THR A 93 -24.74 -11.39 14.55
C THR A 93 -25.53 -10.11 14.26
N ALA A 94 -25.33 -9.48 13.09
CA ALA A 94 -26.07 -8.27 12.70
C ALA A 94 -27.57 -8.54 12.63
N ASN A 95 -27.99 -9.62 11.95
CA ASN A 95 -29.40 -9.98 11.86
C ASN A 95 -30.02 -10.25 13.25
N LEU A 96 -29.32 -10.98 14.10
CA LEU A 96 -29.80 -11.29 15.47
C LEU A 96 -29.86 -10.05 16.35
N ALA A 97 -28.80 -9.24 16.36
CA ALA A 97 -28.72 -8.04 17.18
C ALA A 97 -29.76 -6.98 16.78
N ILE A 98 -29.92 -6.74 15.49
CA ILE A 98 -30.90 -5.79 14.96
C ILE A 98 -32.33 -6.26 15.23
N SER A 99 -32.63 -7.54 14.96
CA SER A 99 -33.96 -8.11 15.26
C SER A 99 -34.26 -8.07 16.75
N PHE A 100 -33.29 -8.43 17.59
CA PHE A 100 -33.44 -8.38 19.03
C PHE A 100 -33.70 -6.95 19.53
N SER A 101 -32.95 -5.95 19.03
CA SER A 101 -33.15 -4.56 19.42
C SER A 101 -34.55 -4.04 19.08
N ILE A 102 -35.09 -4.44 17.91
CA ILE A 102 -36.47 -4.08 17.52
C ILE A 102 -37.49 -4.76 18.44
N LEU A 103 -37.37 -6.07 18.67
CA LEU A 103 -38.27 -6.82 19.54
C LEU A 103 -38.25 -6.30 20.97
N ALA A 104 -37.03 -6.08 21.53
CA ALA A 104 -36.89 -5.52 22.84
C ALA A 104 -37.53 -4.14 22.95
N GLY A 105 -37.34 -3.27 21.96
CA GLY A 105 -38.00 -1.97 21.92
C GLY A 105 -39.50 -2.05 21.88
N VAL A 106 -40.10 -3.04 21.20
CA VAL A 106 -41.56 -3.23 21.16
C VAL A 106 -42.13 -3.79 22.47
N PHE A 107 -41.44 -4.79 23.06
CA PHE A 107 -42.00 -5.51 24.23
C PHE A 107 -41.69 -4.84 25.58
N LEU A 108 -40.54 -4.13 25.67
CA LEU A 108 -40.11 -3.49 26.91
C LEU A 108 -40.58 -2.01 27.03
N SER A 109 -41.19 -1.47 26.00
CA SER A 109 -41.70 -0.09 26.05
C SER A 109 -43.06 0.00 26.74
N ASP A 110 -43.12 0.81 27.77
CA ASP A 110 -44.39 1.22 28.35
C ASP A 110 -45.19 2.11 27.32
N ALA A 111 -46.51 1.98 27.31
CA ALA A 111 -47.40 2.76 26.45
C ALA A 111 -47.13 4.28 26.49
N LYS A 112 -46.65 4.78 27.63
CA LYS A 112 -46.31 6.18 27.86
C LYS A 112 -45.15 6.68 27.00
N TYR A 113 -44.23 5.78 26.53
CA TYR A 113 -43.00 6.12 25.80
C TYR A 113 -43.06 5.76 24.32
N ILE A 114 -44.22 5.38 23.81
CA ILE A 114 -44.43 4.90 22.41
C ILE A 114 -43.95 5.94 21.37
N GLU A 115 -44.05 7.23 21.67
CA GLU A 115 -43.58 8.32 20.79
C GLU A 115 -42.07 8.31 20.59
N TYR A 116 -41.29 7.90 21.61
CA TYR A 116 -39.83 7.83 21.55
C TYR A 116 -39.31 6.57 20.84
N LEU A 117 -40.17 5.53 20.68
CA LEU A 117 -39.81 4.31 19.97
C LEU A 117 -39.35 4.56 18.53
N MET A 118 -39.93 5.55 17.86
CA MET A 118 -39.52 5.89 16.50
C MET A 118 -38.03 6.24 16.39
N VAL A 119 -37.51 6.97 17.36
CA VAL A 119 -36.07 7.34 17.40
C VAL A 119 -35.21 6.11 17.64
N ILE A 120 -35.63 5.22 18.55
CA ILE A 120 -34.92 3.97 18.87
C ILE A 120 -34.87 3.05 17.66
N PHE A 121 -35.95 2.98 16.85
CA PHE A 121 -36.03 2.13 15.66
C PHE A 121 -35.30 2.68 14.44
N ALA A 122 -35.01 3.98 14.39
CA ALA A 122 -34.26 4.58 13.31
C ALA A 122 -32.86 4.00 13.15
N LEU A 123 -32.19 3.74 14.29
CA LEU A 123 -30.81 3.25 14.31
C LEU A 123 -30.68 1.81 13.75
N PRO A 124 -31.47 0.80 14.19
CA PRO A 124 -31.46 -0.54 13.59
C PRO A 124 -31.75 -0.56 12.10
N ILE A 125 -32.71 0.22 11.62
CA ILE A 125 -33.05 0.32 10.20
C ILE A 125 -31.86 0.87 9.42
N GLY A 126 -31.28 1.98 9.88
CA GLY A 126 -30.10 2.58 9.24
C GLY A 126 -28.92 1.62 9.22
N MET A 127 -28.56 1.05 10.35
CA MET A 127 -27.42 0.13 10.48
C MET A 127 -27.56 -1.11 9.59
N SER A 128 -28.77 -1.64 9.40
CA SER A 128 -29.01 -2.80 8.54
C SER A 128 -28.57 -2.59 7.10
N SER A 129 -28.75 -1.37 6.55
CA SER A 129 -28.35 -1.01 5.18
C SER A 129 -26.83 -1.07 4.98
N PHE A 130 -26.05 -0.67 5.99
CA PHE A 130 -24.60 -0.57 5.90
C PHE A 130 -23.89 -1.88 6.28
N ILE A 131 -24.45 -2.63 7.25
CA ILE A 131 -23.80 -3.84 7.76
C ILE A 131 -24.21 -5.07 6.93
N ILE A 132 -25.49 -5.25 6.66
CA ILE A 132 -25.99 -6.45 5.98
C ILE A 132 -25.95 -6.22 4.46
N ARG A 133 -26.89 -5.45 3.94
CA ARG A 133 -26.97 -5.03 2.53
C ARG A 133 -27.91 -3.82 2.39
N PRO A 134 -27.78 -2.98 1.36
CA PRO A 134 -28.64 -1.79 1.22
C PRO A 134 -30.14 -2.07 1.33
N SER A 135 -30.63 -3.14 0.75
CA SER A 135 -32.07 -3.50 0.79
C SER A 135 -32.58 -3.99 2.14
N SER A 136 -31.72 -4.28 3.11
CA SER A 136 -32.11 -4.78 4.43
C SER A 136 -32.94 -3.75 5.22
N SER A 137 -32.74 -2.44 4.97
CA SER A 137 -33.51 -1.39 5.62
C SER A 137 -35.03 -1.54 5.43
N PHE A 138 -35.48 -1.99 4.24
CA PHE A 138 -36.91 -2.20 3.98
C PHE A 138 -37.50 -3.36 4.78
N TRP A 139 -36.77 -4.46 4.95
CA TRP A 139 -37.16 -5.60 5.76
C TRP A 139 -37.31 -5.21 7.22
N TYR A 140 -36.31 -4.50 7.76
CA TYR A 140 -36.30 -4.05 9.14
C TYR A 140 -37.32 -2.91 9.38
N ALA A 141 -37.55 -2.04 8.40
CA ALA A 141 -38.64 -1.06 8.49
C ALA A 141 -40.00 -1.74 8.53
N GLY A 142 -40.26 -2.78 7.72
CA GLY A 142 -41.48 -3.56 7.75
C GLY A 142 -41.70 -4.26 9.10
N LEU A 143 -40.67 -4.92 9.64
CA LEU A 143 -40.72 -5.57 10.97
C LEU A 143 -41.02 -4.54 12.07
N THR A 144 -40.31 -3.40 12.04
CA THR A 144 -40.48 -2.31 13.01
C THR A 144 -41.88 -1.69 12.90
N ALA A 145 -42.37 -1.41 11.69
CA ALA A 145 -43.66 -0.86 11.44
C ALA A 145 -44.77 -1.77 11.98
N THR A 146 -44.63 -3.08 11.78
CA THR A 146 -45.59 -4.06 12.29
C THR A 146 -45.62 -4.06 13.83
N GLY A 147 -44.45 -4.18 14.46
CA GLY A 147 -44.34 -4.17 15.92
C GLY A 147 -44.83 -2.87 16.54
N TYR A 148 -44.44 -1.72 15.93
CA TYR A 148 -44.93 -0.40 16.35
C TYR A 148 -46.45 -0.28 16.27
N THR A 149 -47.04 -0.70 15.15
CA THR A 149 -48.51 -0.64 14.96
C THR A 149 -49.23 -1.50 15.98
N ILE A 150 -48.78 -2.72 16.26
CA ILE A 150 -49.37 -3.61 17.26
C ILE A 150 -49.32 -2.95 18.65
N SER A 151 -48.15 -2.48 19.07
CA SER A 151 -47.93 -1.83 20.37
C SER A 151 -48.80 -0.55 20.50
N SER A 152 -48.87 0.27 19.46
CA SER A 152 -49.63 1.49 19.42
C SER A 152 -51.15 1.25 19.51
N LEU A 153 -51.69 0.24 18.82
CA LEU A 153 -53.08 -0.15 18.90
C LEU A 153 -53.46 -0.66 20.29
N ILE A 154 -52.61 -1.46 20.92
CA ILE A 154 -52.81 -1.91 22.31
C ILE A 154 -52.87 -0.72 23.26
N SER A 155 -52.07 0.33 23.01
CA SER A 155 -51.99 1.55 23.80
C SER A 155 -53.10 2.57 23.48
N GLY A 156 -54.02 2.27 22.55
CA GLY A 156 -55.19 3.10 22.25
C GLY A 156 -54.92 4.27 21.30
N TYR A 157 -53.79 4.31 20.59
CA TYR A 157 -53.55 5.36 19.58
C TYR A 157 -54.39 5.18 18.30
N THR A 158 -54.66 6.29 17.59
CA THR A 158 -55.44 6.27 16.36
C THR A 158 -54.65 5.70 15.16
N TRP A 159 -55.38 5.19 14.16
CA TRP A 159 -54.74 4.67 12.93
C TRP A 159 -54.01 5.76 12.14
N GLU A 160 -54.45 7.02 12.18
CA GLU A 160 -53.82 8.17 11.50
C GLU A 160 -52.39 8.43 12.06
N TYR A 161 -52.23 8.36 13.37
CA TYR A 161 -50.96 8.47 14.03
C TYR A 161 -50.01 7.34 13.59
N ASN A 162 -50.54 6.10 13.54
CA ASN A 162 -49.77 4.93 13.08
C ASN A 162 -49.35 5.07 11.62
N LEU A 163 -50.18 5.57 10.73
CA LEU A 163 -49.84 5.77 9.32
C LEU A 163 -48.69 6.73 9.14
N THR A 164 -48.69 7.85 9.86
CA THR A 164 -47.58 8.83 9.83
C THR A 164 -46.24 8.21 10.28
N ALA A 165 -46.27 7.46 11.36
CA ALA A 165 -45.11 6.78 11.88
C ALA A 165 -44.56 5.72 10.88
N VAL A 166 -45.43 4.90 10.31
CA VAL A 166 -45.07 3.89 9.31
C VAL A 166 -44.46 4.56 8.08
N MET A 167 -45.04 5.63 7.58
CA MET A 167 -44.52 6.38 6.44
C MET A 167 -43.11 6.94 6.75
N ALA A 168 -42.87 7.47 7.95
CA ALA A 168 -41.56 7.97 8.37
C ALA A 168 -40.52 6.87 8.42
N LEU A 169 -40.84 5.67 8.93
CA LEU A 169 -39.94 4.52 8.96
C LEU A 169 -39.55 4.05 7.55
N PHE A 170 -40.51 4.00 6.62
CA PHE A 170 -40.19 3.65 5.22
C PHE A 170 -39.44 4.75 4.48
N ALA A 171 -39.71 6.04 4.75
CA ALA A 171 -38.92 7.14 4.22
C ALA A 171 -37.46 7.06 4.70
N LEU A 172 -37.25 6.77 5.97
CA LEU A 172 -35.90 6.52 6.53
C LEU A 172 -35.22 5.31 5.87
N ALA A 173 -35.96 4.20 5.70
CA ALA A 173 -35.43 3.02 5.02
C ALA A 173 -35.03 3.31 3.57
N PHE A 174 -35.83 4.12 2.85
CA PHE A 174 -35.47 4.56 1.50
C PHE A 174 -34.20 5.44 1.47
N MET A 175 -34.10 6.42 2.37
CA MET A 175 -32.91 7.29 2.46
C MET A 175 -31.65 6.50 2.78
N THR A 176 -31.72 5.60 3.76
CA THR A 176 -30.56 4.76 4.14
C THR A 176 -30.20 3.77 3.06
N TRP A 177 -31.17 3.17 2.37
CA TRP A 177 -30.98 2.34 1.19
C TRP A 177 -30.27 3.11 0.07
N ALA A 178 -30.78 4.29 -0.29
CA ALA A 178 -30.23 5.12 -1.36
C ALA A 178 -28.78 5.50 -1.07
N THR A 179 -28.53 5.94 0.17
CA THR A 179 -27.18 6.33 0.62
C THR A 179 -26.22 5.14 0.63
N ALA A 180 -26.61 4.01 1.20
CA ALA A 180 -25.79 2.80 1.25
C ALA A 180 -25.50 2.25 -0.15
N ASN A 181 -26.49 2.22 -1.02
CA ASN A 181 -26.35 1.78 -2.41
C ASN A 181 -25.46 2.71 -3.23
N GLN A 182 -25.60 4.03 -3.04
CA GLN A 182 -24.68 5.01 -3.64
C GLN A 182 -23.25 4.82 -3.17
N LEU A 183 -23.06 4.65 -1.87
CA LEU A 183 -21.72 4.41 -1.29
C LEU A 183 -21.09 3.14 -1.85
N GLU A 184 -21.83 2.03 -1.90
CA GLU A 184 -21.35 0.77 -2.45
C GLU A 184 -20.91 0.90 -3.92
N ARG A 185 -21.74 1.59 -4.74
CA ARG A 185 -21.39 1.86 -6.15
C ARG A 185 -20.14 2.71 -6.29
N THR A 186 -19.99 3.74 -5.46
CA THR A 186 -18.84 4.63 -5.48
C THR A 186 -17.57 3.88 -5.07
N LEU A 187 -17.64 3.05 -4.02
CA LEU A 187 -16.51 2.24 -3.57
C LEU A 187 -16.06 1.25 -4.65
N LYS A 188 -16.99 0.54 -5.28
CA LYS A 188 -16.69 -0.37 -6.40
C LYS A 188 -16.04 0.36 -7.57
N ARG A 189 -16.58 1.52 -7.95
CA ARG A 189 -16.02 2.34 -9.04
C ARG A 189 -14.60 2.81 -8.70
N ASN A 190 -14.36 3.29 -7.49
CA ASN A 190 -13.04 3.72 -7.05
C ASN A 190 -12.03 2.57 -7.08
N GLN A 191 -12.43 1.37 -6.63
CA GLN A 191 -11.59 0.17 -6.70
C GLN A 191 -11.19 -0.15 -8.15
N THR A 192 -12.15 -0.18 -9.06
CA THR A 192 -11.89 -0.42 -10.48
C THR A 192 -10.94 0.63 -11.07
N LEU A 193 -11.12 1.91 -10.73
CA LEU A 193 -10.24 3.00 -11.17
C LEU A 193 -8.81 2.81 -10.66
N VAL A 194 -8.63 2.46 -9.38
CA VAL A 194 -7.32 2.19 -8.80
C VAL A 194 -6.63 1.03 -9.51
N ASP A 195 -7.34 -0.06 -9.76
CA ASP A 195 -6.79 -1.23 -10.44
C ASP A 195 -6.41 -0.90 -11.90
N THR A 196 -7.25 -0.13 -12.60
CA THR A 196 -6.95 0.34 -13.97
C THR A 196 -5.73 1.25 -14.00
N LEU A 197 -5.61 2.20 -13.04
CA LEU A 197 -4.45 3.07 -12.94
C LEU A 197 -3.16 2.30 -12.65
N LYS A 198 -3.20 1.31 -11.75
CA LYS A 198 -2.04 0.44 -11.48
C LYS A 198 -1.61 -0.31 -12.73
N LYS A 199 -2.56 -0.89 -13.47
CA LYS A 199 -2.29 -1.61 -14.72
C LYS A 199 -1.68 -0.67 -15.76
N SER A 200 -2.29 0.48 -16.01
CA SER A 200 -1.79 1.47 -16.98
C SER A 200 -0.39 1.96 -16.61
N ASN A 201 -0.13 2.23 -15.32
CA ASN A 201 1.19 2.63 -14.87
C ASN A 201 2.25 1.55 -15.11
N SER A 202 1.92 0.27 -14.85
CA SER A 202 2.84 -0.84 -15.13
C SER A 202 3.13 -1.02 -16.62
N GLU A 203 2.13 -0.84 -17.48
CA GLU A 203 2.30 -0.88 -18.94
C GLU A 203 3.21 0.25 -19.43
N ILE A 204 3.04 1.47 -18.91
CA ILE A 204 3.90 2.61 -19.23
C ILE A 204 5.34 2.35 -18.79
N GLN A 205 5.57 1.84 -17.56
CA GLN A 205 6.91 1.52 -17.08
C GLN A 205 7.59 0.44 -17.95
N ALA A 206 6.85 -0.59 -18.37
CA ALA A 206 7.35 -1.62 -19.25
C ALA A 206 7.71 -1.05 -20.65
N ALA A 207 6.87 -0.17 -21.20
CA ALA A 207 7.14 0.49 -22.48
C ALA A 207 8.40 1.36 -22.41
N TYR A 208 8.59 2.12 -21.33
CA TYR A 208 9.83 2.89 -21.13
C TYR A 208 11.06 1.98 -21.05
N ALA A 209 11.02 0.90 -20.27
CA ALA A 209 12.13 -0.04 -20.17
C ALA A 209 12.50 -0.62 -21.53
N THR A 210 11.51 -1.08 -22.32
CA THR A 210 11.72 -1.61 -23.68
C THR A 210 12.32 -0.55 -24.61
N THR A 211 11.90 0.71 -24.51
CA THR A 211 12.45 1.81 -25.30
C THR A 211 13.92 2.06 -24.98
N LEU A 212 14.28 2.10 -23.67
CA LEU A 212 15.67 2.28 -23.25
C LEU A 212 16.56 1.12 -23.68
N GLU A 213 16.09 -0.12 -23.60
CA GLU A 213 16.78 -1.28 -24.16
C GLU A 213 16.96 -1.20 -25.68
N GLY A 214 15.97 -0.64 -26.37
CA GLY A 214 16.06 -0.37 -27.81
C GLY A 214 17.15 0.64 -28.14
N TRP A 215 17.26 1.74 -27.37
CA TRP A 215 18.31 2.74 -27.54
C TRP A 215 19.70 2.16 -27.25
N SER A 216 19.82 1.39 -26.18
CA SER A 216 21.08 0.71 -25.84
C SER A 216 21.52 -0.23 -26.97
N ARG A 217 20.62 -1.05 -27.50
CA ARG A 217 20.93 -1.93 -28.65
C ARG A 217 21.31 -1.16 -29.93
N ALA A 218 20.62 -0.06 -30.21
CA ALA A 218 20.97 0.78 -31.36
C ALA A 218 22.38 1.36 -31.23
N LEU A 219 22.78 1.74 -30.00
CA LEU A 219 24.12 2.21 -29.72
C LEU A 219 25.16 1.10 -29.86
N GLU A 220 24.91 -0.13 -29.34
CA GLU A 220 25.80 -1.29 -29.51
C GLU A 220 26.08 -1.57 -30.99
N VAL A 221 25.04 -1.49 -31.83
CA VAL A 221 25.18 -1.66 -33.31
C VAL A 221 26.06 -0.57 -33.92
N ARG A 222 25.89 0.69 -33.49
CA ARG A 222 26.67 1.82 -33.98
C ARG A 222 28.12 1.76 -33.51
N ASP A 223 28.37 1.47 -32.24
CA ASP A 223 29.70 1.45 -31.63
C ASP A 223 30.48 0.15 -31.98
N ARG A 224 29.81 -0.82 -32.61
CA ARG A 224 30.35 -2.16 -32.90
C ARG A 224 30.82 -2.89 -31.64
N GLU A 225 30.20 -2.61 -30.54
CA GLU A 225 30.43 -3.33 -29.28
C GLU A 225 29.97 -4.78 -29.35
N THR A 226 30.48 -5.60 -28.45
CA THR A 226 30.12 -7.02 -28.35
C THR A 226 28.63 -7.15 -28.00
N GLN A 227 27.91 -7.91 -28.85
CA GLN A 227 26.49 -8.13 -28.66
C GLN A 227 26.15 -8.57 -27.21
N GLY A 228 25.20 -7.87 -26.58
CA GLY A 228 24.73 -8.17 -25.24
C GLY A 228 25.64 -7.66 -24.11
N HIS A 229 26.65 -6.83 -24.39
CA HIS A 229 27.49 -6.16 -23.39
C HIS A 229 26.64 -5.39 -22.39
N SER A 230 25.80 -4.45 -22.87
CA SER A 230 24.97 -3.62 -22.00
C SER A 230 24.09 -4.44 -21.06
N LYS A 231 23.56 -5.58 -21.52
CA LYS A 231 22.74 -6.48 -20.69
C LYS A 231 23.59 -7.12 -19.58
N ARG A 232 24.75 -7.73 -19.92
CA ARG A 232 25.62 -8.40 -18.95
C ARG A 232 26.10 -7.44 -17.87
N VAL A 233 26.59 -6.25 -18.28
CA VAL A 233 27.10 -5.22 -17.37
C VAL A 233 25.98 -4.70 -16.47
N THR A 234 24.80 -4.43 -17.01
CA THR A 234 23.65 -3.98 -16.23
C THR A 234 23.24 -5.02 -15.19
N GLU A 235 23.08 -6.29 -15.57
CA GLU A 235 22.67 -7.35 -14.66
C GLU A 235 23.67 -7.55 -13.50
N LEU A 236 24.96 -7.50 -13.78
CA LEU A 236 25.98 -7.64 -12.76
C LEU A 236 26.03 -6.41 -11.85
N THR A 237 25.92 -5.21 -12.41
CA THR A 237 25.85 -3.95 -11.65
C THR A 237 24.68 -3.97 -10.64
N ILE A 238 23.48 -4.39 -11.06
CA ILE A 238 22.30 -4.49 -10.19
C ILE A 238 22.52 -5.47 -9.03
N ARG A 239 23.15 -6.62 -9.29
CA ARG A 239 23.42 -7.59 -8.22
C ARG A 239 24.38 -7.04 -7.17
N ILE A 240 25.46 -6.39 -7.61
CA ILE A 240 26.42 -5.78 -6.69
C ILE A 240 25.77 -4.63 -5.93
N ALA A 241 25.02 -3.75 -6.60
CA ALA A 241 24.31 -2.65 -5.97
C ALA A 241 23.31 -3.14 -4.89
N ARG A 242 22.56 -4.22 -5.16
CA ARG A 242 21.68 -4.85 -4.16
C ARG A 242 22.46 -5.35 -2.94
N ARG A 243 23.62 -5.98 -3.12
CA ARG A 243 24.47 -6.40 -2.00
C ARG A 243 25.08 -5.23 -1.23
N MET A 244 25.26 -4.09 -1.87
CA MET A 244 25.73 -2.86 -1.24
C MET A 244 24.60 -2.03 -0.60
N GLY A 245 23.36 -2.56 -0.57
CA GLY A 245 22.27 -2.01 0.22
C GLY A 245 21.40 -0.97 -0.51
N PHE A 246 21.47 -0.85 -1.82
CA PHE A 246 20.54 -0.01 -2.58
C PHE A 246 19.11 -0.54 -2.50
N SER A 247 18.14 0.36 -2.32
CA SER A 247 16.72 0.02 -2.35
C SER A 247 16.26 -0.39 -3.75
N GLU A 248 15.17 -1.17 -3.85
CA GLU A 248 14.64 -1.60 -5.15
C GLU A 248 14.27 -0.41 -6.05
N ASP A 249 13.80 0.71 -5.47
CA ASP A 249 13.53 1.95 -6.23
C ASP A 249 14.81 2.52 -6.86
N MET A 250 15.92 2.54 -6.11
CA MET A 250 17.22 2.99 -6.62
C MET A 250 17.80 2.03 -7.66
N LEU A 251 17.60 0.72 -7.51
CA LEU A 251 18.04 -0.27 -8.49
C LEU A 251 17.42 -0.05 -9.87
N VAL A 252 16.17 0.45 -9.95
CA VAL A 252 15.55 0.83 -11.22
C VAL A 252 16.31 1.98 -11.90
N HIS A 253 16.80 2.96 -11.14
CA HIS A 253 17.58 4.07 -11.69
C HIS A 253 18.99 3.65 -12.09
N ILE A 254 19.62 2.79 -11.31
CA ILE A 254 20.94 2.17 -11.63
C ILE A 254 20.81 1.36 -12.93
N TYR A 255 19.75 0.56 -13.09
CA TYR A 255 19.48 -0.19 -14.32
C TYR A 255 19.43 0.74 -15.55
N ARG A 256 18.67 1.84 -15.46
CA ARG A 256 18.54 2.82 -16.56
C ARG A 256 19.87 3.51 -16.88
N GLY A 257 20.60 3.92 -15.85
CA GLY A 257 21.92 4.54 -16.00
C GLY A 257 22.94 3.60 -16.65
N ALA A 258 22.96 2.34 -16.23
CA ALA A 258 23.83 1.32 -16.79
C ALA A 258 23.54 1.02 -18.26
N LEU A 259 22.25 0.93 -18.66
CA LEU A 259 21.88 0.76 -20.06
C LEU A 259 22.31 1.94 -20.95
N LEU A 260 22.31 3.15 -20.38
CA LEU A 260 22.53 4.39 -21.13
C LEU A 260 23.92 5.01 -20.87
N HIS A 261 24.84 4.28 -20.21
CA HIS A 261 26.16 4.83 -19.82
C HIS A 261 26.87 5.50 -20.98
N ASP A 262 26.85 4.90 -22.13
CA ASP A 262 27.58 5.30 -23.34
C ASP A 262 26.72 6.05 -24.37
N ILE A 263 25.46 6.43 -24.04
CA ILE A 263 24.56 7.09 -25.00
C ILE A 263 25.15 8.36 -25.64
N GLY A 264 26.05 9.02 -24.95
CA GLY A 264 26.77 10.19 -25.46
C GLY A 264 27.69 9.92 -26.62
N LYS A 265 28.09 8.66 -26.88
CA LYS A 265 28.83 8.27 -28.07
C LYS A 265 28.06 8.57 -29.36
N LEU A 266 26.74 8.78 -29.30
CA LEU A 266 25.95 9.28 -30.41
C LEU A 266 26.44 10.63 -30.98
N GLY A 267 27.06 11.45 -30.14
CA GLY A 267 27.64 12.74 -30.54
C GLY A 267 29.12 12.67 -30.98
N ILE A 268 29.73 11.49 -30.91
CA ILE A 268 31.15 11.32 -31.33
C ILE A 268 31.18 11.09 -32.86
N PRO A 269 32.07 11.77 -33.64
CA PRO A 269 32.25 11.55 -35.04
C PRO A 269 32.68 10.11 -35.39
N ASP A 270 32.15 9.54 -36.46
CA ASP A 270 32.42 8.15 -36.87
C ASP A 270 33.91 7.88 -37.16
N ASP A 271 34.64 8.85 -37.66
CA ASP A 271 36.08 8.74 -37.92
C ASP A 271 36.90 8.51 -36.65
N ILE A 272 36.40 9.03 -35.51
CA ILE A 272 37.01 8.83 -34.20
C ILE A 272 36.48 7.54 -33.58
N LEU A 273 35.18 7.34 -33.60
CA LEU A 273 34.51 6.21 -32.95
C LEU A 273 34.96 4.86 -33.59
N HIS A 274 35.13 4.81 -34.89
CA HIS A 274 35.49 3.58 -35.63
C HIS A 274 36.96 3.53 -36.07
N LYS A 275 37.82 4.38 -35.51
CA LYS A 275 39.22 4.43 -35.91
C LYS A 275 39.91 3.09 -35.67
N LYS A 276 40.58 2.56 -36.72
CA LYS A 276 41.42 1.37 -36.58
C LYS A 276 42.80 1.80 -36.04
N GLY A 277 42.99 1.64 -34.74
CA GLY A 277 44.25 1.97 -34.07
C GLY A 277 44.07 2.99 -32.92
N PRO A 278 45.17 3.36 -32.24
CA PRO A 278 45.09 4.27 -31.11
C PRO A 278 44.62 5.66 -31.50
N LEU A 279 43.81 6.29 -30.67
CA LEU A 279 43.37 7.67 -30.82
C LEU A 279 44.53 8.61 -30.53
N THR A 280 44.67 9.69 -31.29
CA THR A 280 45.55 10.80 -30.95
C THR A 280 45.05 11.52 -29.71
N GLU A 281 45.85 12.37 -29.10
CA GLU A 281 45.44 13.14 -27.94
C GLU A 281 44.23 14.06 -28.21
N GLN A 282 44.14 14.62 -29.44
CA GLN A 282 43.00 15.43 -29.84
C GLN A 282 41.73 14.60 -30.00
N GLU A 283 41.80 13.44 -30.65
CA GLU A 283 40.69 12.52 -30.78
C GLU A 283 40.23 11.97 -29.42
N MET A 284 41.22 11.67 -28.53
CA MET A 284 40.90 11.22 -27.18
C MET A 284 40.17 12.31 -26.37
N ARG A 285 40.54 13.59 -26.55
CA ARG A 285 39.79 14.70 -25.91
C ARG A 285 38.35 14.73 -26.42
N ILE A 286 38.09 14.50 -27.71
CA ILE A 286 36.73 14.43 -28.26
C ILE A 286 35.99 13.19 -27.71
N MET A 287 36.64 12.03 -27.70
CA MET A 287 36.05 10.82 -27.14
C MET A 287 35.61 11.01 -25.65
N ARG A 288 36.44 11.69 -24.85
CA ARG A 288 36.15 11.97 -23.44
C ARG A 288 34.99 12.93 -23.21
N LEU A 289 34.38 13.51 -24.26
CA LEU A 289 33.17 14.35 -24.14
C LEU A 289 31.88 13.52 -24.03
N HIS A 290 31.90 12.19 -24.34
CA HIS A 290 30.66 11.41 -24.34
C HIS A 290 29.91 11.42 -22.98
N PRO A 291 30.54 11.48 -21.78
CA PRO A 291 29.78 11.60 -20.53
C PRO A 291 29.02 12.93 -20.42
N GLN A 292 29.61 14.03 -20.92
CA GLN A 292 28.93 15.32 -20.95
C GLN A 292 27.81 15.34 -21.99
N ILE A 293 28.03 14.78 -23.18
CA ILE A 293 27.01 14.64 -24.22
C ILE A 293 25.84 13.76 -23.71
N ALA A 294 26.14 12.69 -22.98
CA ALA A 294 25.12 11.86 -22.32
C ALA A 294 24.28 12.69 -21.33
N LEU A 295 24.93 13.52 -20.51
CA LEU A 295 24.24 14.42 -19.60
C LEU A 295 23.32 15.41 -20.36
N ASP A 296 23.82 16.03 -21.41
CA ASP A 296 23.06 16.99 -22.23
C ASP A 296 21.84 16.34 -22.91
N LEU A 297 21.97 15.08 -23.35
CA LEU A 297 20.87 14.31 -23.95
C LEU A 297 19.82 13.85 -22.94
N LEU A 298 20.25 13.42 -21.75
CA LEU A 298 19.37 12.74 -20.80
C LEU A 298 18.79 13.68 -19.73
N SER A 299 19.46 14.78 -19.37
CA SER A 299 19.01 15.69 -18.31
C SER A 299 17.67 16.39 -18.55
N PRO A 300 17.24 16.66 -19.83
CA PRO A 300 15.91 17.19 -20.07
C PRO A 300 14.77 16.21 -19.77
N ILE A 301 15.08 14.93 -19.61
CA ILE A 301 14.10 13.86 -19.38
C ILE A 301 13.99 13.64 -17.87
N ASP A 302 12.95 14.20 -17.24
CA ASP A 302 12.76 14.14 -15.76
C ASP A 302 12.83 12.71 -15.21
N TYR A 303 12.27 11.76 -15.93
CA TYR A 303 12.26 10.35 -15.58
C TYR A 303 13.67 9.71 -15.50
N LEU A 304 14.67 10.28 -16.20
CA LEU A 304 16.05 9.77 -16.24
C LEU A 304 17.01 10.54 -15.32
N LYS A 305 16.60 11.69 -14.77
CA LYS A 305 17.47 12.47 -13.87
C LYS A 305 18.13 11.65 -12.76
N PRO A 306 17.41 10.76 -12.04
CA PRO A 306 18.03 9.94 -10.99
C PRO A 306 19.02 8.89 -11.51
N ALA A 307 19.03 8.63 -12.82
CA ALA A 307 19.90 7.64 -13.45
C ALA A 307 21.22 8.21 -14.00
N LEU A 308 21.40 9.55 -13.93
CA LEU A 308 22.50 10.25 -14.62
C LEU A 308 23.88 10.01 -14.04
N ASN A 309 23.99 9.50 -12.80
CA ASN A 309 25.26 9.33 -12.14
C ASN A 309 26.19 8.33 -12.89
N ILE A 310 25.64 7.25 -13.40
CA ILE A 310 26.44 6.27 -14.17
C ILE A 310 26.93 6.87 -15.49
N PRO A 311 26.05 7.37 -16.41
CA PRO A 311 26.49 8.00 -17.66
C PRO A 311 27.53 9.11 -17.47
N ARG A 312 27.39 9.87 -16.40
CA ARG A 312 28.26 11.02 -16.13
C ARG A 312 29.60 10.66 -15.54
N TYR A 313 29.70 9.62 -14.70
CA TYR A 313 30.86 9.40 -13.84
C TYR A 313 31.49 7.99 -13.98
N HIS A 314 31.04 7.14 -14.88
CA HIS A 314 31.55 5.78 -15.03
C HIS A 314 33.03 5.70 -15.44
N HIS A 315 33.63 6.79 -15.92
CA HIS A 315 35.04 6.89 -16.24
C HIS A 315 35.88 7.62 -15.17
N GLU A 316 35.26 8.02 -14.05
CA GLU A 316 36.04 8.49 -12.91
C GLU A 316 36.80 7.33 -12.28
N LYS A 317 38.01 7.64 -11.73
CA LYS A 317 38.85 6.67 -11.07
C LYS A 317 39.01 7.01 -9.60
N TRP A 318 39.13 6.02 -8.76
CA TRP A 318 39.22 6.19 -7.32
C TRP A 318 40.34 7.17 -6.89
N ASP A 319 41.49 7.16 -7.61
CA ASP A 319 42.65 8.02 -7.36
C ASP A 319 42.52 9.45 -7.91
N GLY A 320 41.41 9.79 -8.60
CA GLY A 320 41.19 11.10 -9.19
C GLY A 320 41.82 11.31 -10.57
N THR A 321 42.44 10.29 -11.18
CA THR A 321 43.03 10.37 -12.51
C THR A 321 42.03 10.13 -13.65
N GLY A 322 40.74 9.97 -13.31
CA GLY A 322 39.65 9.75 -14.24
C GLY A 322 39.16 11.00 -14.93
N TYR A 323 38.06 10.88 -15.62
CA TYR A 323 37.36 11.99 -16.31
C TYR A 323 35.83 11.82 -16.20
N PRO A 324 35.01 12.87 -16.40
CA PRO A 324 35.33 14.22 -16.91
C PRO A 324 35.75 15.22 -15.84
N HIS A 325 35.53 14.97 -14.56
CA HIS A 325 35.73 15.95 -13.49
C HIS A 325 36.96 15.68 -12.60
N GLY A 326 37.58 14.50 -12.70
CA GLY A 326 38.69 14.09 -11.83
C GLY A 326 38.24 13.91 -10.38
N LEU A 327 37.02 13.40 -10.16
CA LEU A 327 36.53 13.08 -8.81
C LEU A 327 37.34 11.91 -8.22
N SER A 328 37.55 11.96 -6.88
CA SER A 328 38.34 10.92 -6.19
C SER A 328 37.59 10.34 -4.99
N GLY A 329 37.87 9.08 -4.68
CA GLY A 329 37.33 8.40 -3.51
C GLY A 329 35.80 8.40 -3.48
N GLU A 330 35.24 8.68 -2.31
CA GLU A 330 33.79 8.67 -2.06
C GLU A 330 33.04 9.85 -2.69
N THR A 331 33.72 10.83 -3.27
CA THR A 331 33.08 11.90 -4.04
C THR A 331 32.50 11.40 -5.36
N ILE A 332 32.95 10.24 -5.85
CA ILE A 332 32.37 9.53 -6.98
C ILE A 332 31.09 8.83 -6.47
N PRO A 333 29.92 9.01 -7.12
CA PRO A 333 28.70 8.31 -6.77
C PRO A 333 28.91 6.78 -6.72
N LEU A 334 28.37 6.11 -5.70
CA LEU A 334 28.62 4.70 -5.46
C LEU A 334 28.21 3.81 -6.64
N GLU A 335 27.09 4.11 -7.29
CA GLU A 335 26.61 3.40 -8.48
C GLU A 335 27.58 3.52 -9.67
N ALA A 336 28.27 4.66 -9.82
CA ALA A 336 29.28 4.83 -10.85
C ALA A 336 30.58 4.03 -10.51
N ARG A 337 30.96 3.99 -9.22
CA ARG A 337 32.10 3.14 -8.75
C ARG A 337 31.82 1.67 -9.00
N ILE A 338 30.59 1.20 -8.75
CA ILE A 338 30.19 -0.18 -9.03
C ILE A 338 30.24 -0.46 -10.52
N TYR A 339 29.65 0.45 -11.33
CA TYR A 339 29.57 0.28 -12.78
C TYR A 339 30.98 0.20 -13.41
N ALA A 340 31.91 1.07 -13.01
CA ALA A 340 33.27 1.13 -13.55
C ALA A 340 34.03 -0.22 -13.43
N ILE A 341 33.85 -0.95 -12.33
CA ILE A 341 34.46 -2.28 -12.16
C ILE A 341 33.81 -3.29 -13.10
N VAL A 342 32.50 -3.28 -13.19
CA VAL A 342 31.73 -4.25 -13.97
C VAL A 342 32.01 -4.07 -15.47
N ASP A 343 32.05 -2.82 -15.93
CA ASP A 343 32.36 -2.49 -17.33
C ASP A 343 33.76 -2.97 -17.72
N VAL A 344 34.78 -2.68 -16.92
CA VAL A 344 36.14 -3.14 -17.16
C VAL A 344 36.22 -4.67 -17.12
N PHE A 345 35.56 -5.33 -16.19
CA PHE A 345 35.51 -6.79 -16.12
C PHE A 345 34.93 -7.42 -17.37
N ASP A 346 33.76 -6.92 -17.84
CA ASP A 346 33.13 -7.40 -19.07
C ASP A 346 34.06 -7.14 -20.26
N ALA A 347 34.68 -5.94 -20.31
CA ALA A 347 35.64 -5.60 -21.34
C ALA A 347 36.86 -6.54 -21.36
N LEU A 348 37.34 -7.00 -20.22
CA LEU A 348 38.49 -7.92 -20.13
C LEU A 348 38.10 -9.36 -20.51
N THR A 349 36.96 -9.83 -20.12
CA THR A 349 36.53 -11.24 -20.21
C THR A 349 35.78 -11.62 -21.48
N HIS A 350 35.53 -10.65 -22.38
CA HIS A 350 34.84 -10.90 -23.66
C HIS A 350 35.69 -10.44 -24.85
N ASP A 351 35.56 -11.14 -25.97
CA ASP A 351 36.24 -10.78 -27.22
C ASP A 351 35.82 -9.39 -27.68
N ARG A 352 36.81 -8.58 -28.06
CA ARG A 352 36.59 -7.29 -28.76
C ARG A 352 37.21 -7.33 -30.13
N PRO A 353 36.80 -6.50 -31.07
CA PRO A 353 37.32 -6.54 -32.47
C PRO A 353 38.83 -6.52 -32.59
N TYR A 354 39.52 -6.05 -31.57
CA TYR A 354 40.95 -5.85 -31.57
C TYR A 354 41.70 -6.62 -30.45
N ARG A 355 41.00 -7.41 -29.61
CA ARG A 355 41.55 -8.13 -28.49
C ARG A 355 40.72 -9.36 -28.11
N ALA A 356 41.40 -10.53 -28.03
CA ALA A 356 40.80 -11.74 -27.47
C ALA A 356 40.46 -11.59 -25.97
N ALA A 357 39.47 -12.36 -25.52
CA ALA A 357 39.06 -12.42 -24.13
C ALA A 357 40.24 -12.89 -23.24
N MET A 358 40.37 -12.25 -22.09
CA MET A 358 41.28 -12.66 -21.04
C MET A 358 40.60 -13.74 -20.18
N PRO A 359 41.33 -14.76 -19.70
CA PRO A 359 40.79 -15.72 -18.73
C PRO A 359 40.25 -15.03 -17.49
N THR A 360 39.13 -15.50 -16.97
CA THR A 360 38.43 -14.87 -15.84
C THR A 360 39.32 -14.64 -14.63
N HIS A 361 40.17 -15.63 -14.29
CA HIS A 361 41.08 -15.51 -13.15
C HIS A 361 42.11 -14.38 -13.30
N GLU A 362 42.61 -14.16 -14.52
CA GLU A 362 43.56 -13.05 -14.82
C GLU A 362 42.87 -11.71 -14.70
N ALA A 363 41.62 -11.61 -15.22
CA ALA A 363 40.79 -10.40 -15.08
C ALA A 363 40.49 -10.06 -13.62
N LEU A 364 40.23 -11.06 -12.77
CA LEU A 364 40.00 -10.86 -11.33
C LEU A 364 41.29 -10.39 -10.61
N GLU A 365 42.44 -10.95 -10.92
CA GLU A 365 43.72 -10.47 -10.37
C GLU A 365 44.06 -9.03 -10.83
N TYR A 366 43.76 -8.68 -12.08
CA TYR A 366 43.89 -7.29 -12.55
C TYR A 366 42.99 -6.34 -11.72
N ILE A 367 41.70 -6.64 -11.58
CA ILE A 367 40.79 -5.80 -10.80
C ILE A 367 41.25 -5.66 -9.35
N LYS A 368 41.73 -6.73 -8.75
CA LYS A 368 42.28 -6.72 -7.40
C LYS A 368 43.53 -5.85 -7.27
N SER A 369 44.43 -5.88 -8.26
CA SER A 369 45.65 -5.07 -8.27
C SER A 369 45.37 -3.56 -8.46
N GLU A 370 44.25 -3.20 -9.04
CA GLU A 370 43.79 -1.82 -9.26
C GLU A 370 42.92 -1.26 -8.14
N ALA A 371 42.66 -2.03 -7.07
CA ALA A 371 41.99 -1.54 -5.89
C ALA A 371 42.73 -0.38 -5.23
N GLY A 372 42.05 0.72 -4.94
CA GLY A 372 42.65 1.93 -4.39
C GLY A 372 43.31 2.86 -5.42
N LYS A 373 43.37 2.44 -6.70
CA LYS A 373 43.83 3.26 -7.81
C LYS A 373 42.67 3.56 -8.77
N GLN A 374 42.34 2.61 -9.64
CA GLN A 374 41.23 2.75 -10.56
C GLN A 374 39.89 2.50 -9.84
N PHE A 375 39.84 1.53 -8.93
CA PHE A 375 38.62 1.03 -8.33
C PHE A 375 38.55 1.27 -6.83
N ASP A 376 37.32 1.47 -6.32
CA ASP A 376 37.00 1.51 -4.90
C ASP A 376 37.32 0.14 -4.26
N PRO A 377 38.17 0.09 -3.22
CA PRO A 377 38.53 -1.15 -2.54
C PRO A 377 37.36 -1.92 -1.96
N GLU A 378 36.36 -1.22 -1.44
CA GLU A 378 35.15 -1.84 -0.87
C GLU A 378 34.28 -2.46 -1.95
N VAL A 379 34.08 -1.75 -3.08
CA VAL A 379 33.37 -2.29 -4.23
C VAL A 379 34.11 -3.50 -4.82
N VAL A 380 35.43 -3.47 -4.93
CA VAL A 380 36.25 -4.62 -5.35
C VAL A 380 35.99 -5.83 -4.45
N ARG A 381 35.98 -5.64 -3.13
CA ARG A 381 35.70 -6.72 -2.15
C ARG A 381 34.32 -7.37 -2.39
N VAL A 382 33.31 -6.57 -2.56
CA VAL A 382 31.94 -7.06 -2.81
C VAL A 382 31.82 -7.73 -4.18
N PHE A 383 32.45 -7.15 -5.21
CA PHE A 383 32.52 -7.69 -6.57
C PHE A 383 33.16 -9.09 -6.59
N LEU A 384 34.32 -9.25 -6.00
CA LEU A 384 35.02 -10.55 -5.93
C LEU A 384 34.18 -11.61 -5.21
N SER A 385 33.50 -11.23 -4.13
CA SER A 385 32.56 -12.11 -3.41
C SER A 385 31.38 -12.53 -4.27
N GLU A 386 30.85 -11.63 -5.15
CA GLU A 386 29.73 -11.93 -6.05
C GLU A 386 30.15 -12.92 -7.15
N ILE A 387 31.35 -12.76 -7.74
CA ILE A 387 31.82 -13.64 -8.80
C ILE A 387 32.13 -15.04 -8.27
N ASN A 388 32.83 -15.15 -7.13
CA ASN A 388 33.19 -16.43 -6.54
C ASN A 388 31.99 -17.28 -6.12
N ASN A 389 30.86 -16.64 -5.72
CA ASN A 389 29.62 -17.34 -5.40
C ASN A 389 28.89 -17.90 -6.64
N ARG A 390 29.31 -17.59 -7.85
CA ARG A 390 28.78 -18.13 -9.10
C ARG A 390 29.51 -19.36 -9.63
N GLU A 391 30.77 -19.53 -9.23
CA GLU A 391 31.59 -20.67 -9.66
C GLU A 391 31.40 -21.89 -8.74
N ASN A 392 30.73 -21.72 -7.60
CA ASN A 392 30.27 -22.77 -6.69
C ASN A 392 28.77 -23.07 -6.83
#